data_15155d29a0603210ff9ba4a8a8179623
#
_entry.id   15155d29a0603210ff9ba4a8a8179623
#
_cell.length_a   1.000
_cell.length_b   1.000
_cell.length_c   1.000
_cell.angle_alpha   90.00
_cell.angle_beta   90.00
_cell.angle_gamma   90.00
#
_symmetry.space_group_name_H-M   'P 1'
#
loop_
_entity.id
_entity.type
_entity.pdbx_description
1 polymer ?
#
loop_
_entity_poly.entity_id
_entity_poly.type
_entity_poly.pdbx_seq_one_letter_code
_entity_poly.pdbx_strand_id
1 'polypeptide(L)'
;MDERPIGRGVFLATVAGGLSSLWWGKAAWGAVSSVISPVAEAIQILPSKGWRIYTVASSMPVFDEATWRLQIGGMVEHPMELNYEELRALPQVSQVSDFHCVTGWTVNGVRWRGLRFKDLLAAAKPLPGAHALEFVSAEQPYIDYLTLDQAMLRDVMLAWEMDGEPLLQEHGAPVRVVIPEMYGYKNVKWVEQIELVARPGAGYWEQRGYDANAWVGRSNGYG
;
A
#
# COMPACT_ATOMS: atom_id res chain seq x y z
N MET A 1 32.53 -0.38 3.73
CA MET A 1 31.60 -0.74 4.80
C MET A 1 30.45 -1.44 4.13
N ASP A 2 30.33 -2.71 4.38
CA ASP A 2 29.39 -3.62 3.67
C ASP A 2 28.02 -3.53 4.37
N GLU A 3 27.15 -2.67 3.88
CA GLU A 3 25.77 -2.57 4.36
C GLU A 3 24.95 -3.71 3.74
N ARG A 4 24.86 -4.83 4.45
CA ARG A 4 23.99 -5.93 4.05
C ARG A 4 22.54 -5.54 4.29
N PRO A 5 21.62 -5.69 3.30
CA PRO A 5 20.22 -5.37 3.48
C PRO A 5 19.60 -6.23 4.59
N ILE A 6 18.73 -5.60 5.37
CA ILE A 6 17.98 -6.27 6.45
C ILE A 6 16.98 -7.23 5.83
N GLY A 7 17.36 -8.49 5.69
CA GLY A 7 16.58 -9.51 5.04
C GLY A 7 15.39 -10.04 5.87
N ARG A 8 14.50 -10.78 5.22
CA ARG A 8 13.33 -11.47 5.78
C ARG A 8 13.63 -12.20 7.10
N GLY A 9 14.83 -12.77 7.22
CA GLY A 9 15.31 -13.43 8.44
C GLY A 9 15.47 -12.46 9.62
N VAL A 10 15.89 -11.22 9.38
CA VAL A 10 16.04 -10.20 10.45
C VAL A 10 14.69 -9.68 10.88
N PHE A 11 13.75 -9.46 9.94
CA PHE A 11 12.39 -9.08 10.29
C PHE A 11 11.68 -10.18 11.10
N LEU A 12 11.75 -11.43 10.65
CA LEU A 12 11.19 -12.58 11.39
C LEU A 12 11.89 -12.82 12.73
N ALA A 13 13.20 -12.60 12.81
CA ALA A 13 13.94 -12.68 14.07
C ALA A 13 13.57 -11.55 15.03
N THR A 14 13.28 -10.36 14.52
CA THR A 14 12.83 -9.21 15.34
C THR A 14 11.43 -9.45 15.89
N VAL A 15 10.52 -9.99 15.06
CA VAL A 15 9.16 -10.36 15.50
C VAL A 15 9.16 -11.55 16.45
N ALA A 16 9.96 -12.59 16.16
CA ALA A 16 10.09 -13.77 17.03
C ALA A 16 10.85 -13.43 18.33
N GLY A 17 11.87 -12.58 18.27
CA GLY A 17 12.59 -12.07 19.44
C GLY A 17 11.70 -11.22 20.35
N GLY A 18 10.79 -10.42 19.79
CA GLY A 18 9.81 -9.65 20.54
C GLY A 18 8.81 -10.53 21.31
N LEU A 19 8.42 -11.67 20.76
CA LEU A 19 7.49 -12.60 21.41
C LEU A 19 8.15 -13.48 22.47
N SER A 20 9.45 -13.80 22.33
CA SER A 20 10.19 -14.61 23.32
C SER A 20 10.67 -13.79 24.53
N SER A 21 10.79 -12.45 24.40
CA SER A 21 11.20 -11.57 25.51
C SER A 21 10.13 -11.39 26.60
N LEU A 22 8.88 -11.80 26.34
CA LEU A 22 7.83 -11.83 27.37
C LEU A 22 8.08 -12.87 28.47
N TRP A 23 9.04 -13.79 28.28
CA TRP A 23 9.35 -14.84 29.24
C TRP A 23 10.62 -14.62 30.08
N TRP A 24 11.47 -13.67 29.73
CA TRP A 24 12.75 -13.41 30.44
C TRP A 24 12.86 -11.95 30.89
N GLY A 25 12.41 -11.71 32.06
CA GLY A 25 12.64 -10.64 33.02
C GLY A 25 13.12 -9.26 32.59
N LYS A 26 12.59 -8.26 33.27
CA LYS A 26 12.78 -6.81 33.15
C LYS A 26 14.22 -6.25 33.05
N ALA A 27 15.26 -7.07 33.21
CA ALA A 27 16.65 -6.61 33.23
C ALA A 27 17.33 -6.55 31.83
N ALA A 28 16.80 -7.26 30.82
CA ALA A 28 17.37 -7.24 29.45
C ALA A 28 16.76 -6.14 28.57
N TRP A 29 15.68 -5.51 29.01
CA TRP A 29 14.90 -4.56 28.24
C TRP A 29 15.62 -3.21 28.00
N GLY A 30 16.47 -2.80 28.92
CA GLY A 30 17.15 -1.50 28.84
C GLY A 30 18.27 -1.39 27.81
N ALA A 31 18.89 -2.51 27.44
CA ALA A 31 20.04 -2.53 26.52
C ALA A 31 19.63 -2.78 25.04
N VAL A 32 18.46 -3.40 24.81
CA VAL A 32 17.94 -3.71 23.47
C VAL A 32 17.09 -2.56 22.91
N SER A 33 16.45 -1.77 23.78
CA SER A 33 15.57 -0.67 23.40
C SER A 33 16.27 0.46 22.64
N SER A 34 17.56 0.70 22.86
CA SER A 34 18.29 1.81 22.22
C SER A 34 18.68 1.54 20.75
N VAL A 35 18.67 0.29 20.32
CA VAL A 35 19.09 -0.10 18.96
C VAL A 35 17.90 -0.42 18.04
N ILE A 36 16.74 -0.76 18.62
CA ILE A 36 15.53 -1.18 17.88
C ILE A 36 14.48 -0.06 17.78
N SER A 37 14.63 1.03 18.54
CA SER A 37 13.65 2.10 18.70
C SER A 37 13.11 2.74 17.41
N PRO A 38 13.88 3.08 16.39
CA PRO A 38 13.30 3.88 15.30
C PRO A 38 12.45 3.07 14.31
N VAL A 39 12.57 1.73 14.26
CA VAL A 39 11.81 0.90 13.31
C VAL A 39 10.60 0.25 13.96
N ALA A 40 10.68 -0.11 15.23
CA ALA A 40 9.58 -0.76 15.95
C ALA A 40 8.44 0.21 16.32
N GLU A 41 8.73 1.50 16.49
CA GLU A 41 7.71 2.53 16.74
C GLU A 41 6.91 2.91 15.48
N ALA A 42 7.41 2.57 14.29
CA ALA A 42 6.80 2.94 13.03
C ALA A 42 5.74 1.95 12.51
N ILE A 43 5.63 0.74 13.07
CA ILE A 43 4.72 -0.30 12.54
C ILE A 43 3.80 -0.82 13.65
N GLN A 44 2.51 -0.47 13.57
CA GLN A 44 1.48 -1.07 14.40
C GLN A 44 0.84 -2.24 13.65
N ILE A 45 0.72 -3.40 14.30
CA ILE A 45 0.07 -4.59 13.76
C ILE A 45 -1.22 -4.81 14.54
N LEU A 46 -2.36 -4.63 13.88
CA LEU A 46 -3.69 -4.86 14.45
C LEU A 46 -4.26 -6.16 13.85
N PRO A 47 -4.52 -7.19 14.65
CA PRO A 47 -5.16 -8.40 14.15
C PRO A 47 -6.66 -8.15 13.87
N SER A 48 -7.11 -8.45 12.66
CA SER A 48 -8.52 -8.51 12.30
C SER A 48 -8.81 -9.84 11.57
N LYS A 49 -10.08 -10.20 11.38
CA LYS A 49 -10.54 -11.50 10.85
C LYS A 49 -9.76 -11.98 9.61
N GLY A 50 -8.68 -12.73 9.79
CA GLY A 50 -7.78 -13.21 8.75
C GLY A 50 -6.79 -12.16 8.24
N TRP A 51 -7.03 -10.88 8.42
CA TRP A 51 -6.16 -9.78 8.07
C TRP A 51 -5.16 -9.47 9.18
N ARG A 52 -3.96 -9.06 8.78
CA ARG A 52 -3.00 -8.38 9.65
C ARG A 52 -2.85 -6.97 9.15
N ILE A 53 -3.18 -6.00 9.99
CA ILE A 53 -3.20 -4.59 9.61
C ILE A 53 -1.87 -3.96 9.98
N TYR A 54 -1.28 -3.23 9.03
CA TYR A 54 -0.03 -2.50 9.20
C TYR A 54 -0.27 -1.01 8.94
N THR A 55 0.35 -0.17 9.74
CA THR A 55 0.47 1.26 9.53
C THR A 55 1.92 1.68 9.79
N VAL A 56 2.42 2.65 9.05
CA VAL A 56 3.79 3.18 9.20
C VAL A 56 3.79 4.51 9.96
N ALA A 57 2.63 5.12 10.16
CA ALA A 57 2.42 6.30 10.98
C ALA A 57 1.99 5.92 12.40
N SER A 58 2.04 6.86 13.32
CA SER A 58 1.59 6.68 14.72
C SER A 58 0.08 6.46 14.85
N SER A 59 -0.69 6.88 13.85
CA SER A 59 -2.15 6.70 13.78
C SER A 59 -2.59 6.50 12.35
N MET A 60 -3.69 5.78 12.14
CA MET A 60 -4.30 5.62 10.82
C MET A 60 -5.02 6.90 10.41
N PRO A 61 -4.95 7.30 9.12
CA PRO A 61 -5.74 8.40 8.59
C PRO A 61 -7.24 8.20 8.84
N VAL A 62 -7.93 9.28 9.14
CA VAL A 62 -9.38 9.30 9.34
C VAL A 62 -10.02 9.90 8.09
N PHE A 63 -10.95 9.16 7.51
CA PHE A 63 -11.73 9.63 6.37
C PHE A 63 -12.82 10.60 6.81
N ASP A 64 -12.84 11.80 6.21
CA ASP A 64 -13.92 12.79 6.30
C ASP A 64 -14.43 13.06 4.88
N GLU A 65 -15.64 12.60 4.58
CA GLU A 65 -16.25 12.73 3.24
C GLU A 65 -16.40 14.18 2.79
N ALA A 66 -16.61 15.10 3.71
CA ALA A 66 -16.80 16.52 3.37
C ALA A 66 -15.50 17.16 2.83
N THR A 67 -14.36 16.74 3.35
CA THR A 67 -13.06 17.36 3.05
C THR A 67 -12.18 16.52 2.14
N TRP A 68 -12.37 15.21 2.10
CA TRP A 68 -11.53 14.33 1.31
C TRP A 68 -11.63 14.60 -0.19
N ARG A 69 -10.49 14.60 -0.85
CA ARG A 69 -10.39 14.72 -2.32
C ARG A 69 -9.34 13.74 -2.83
N LEU A 70 -9.62 13.15 -4.00
CA LEU A 70 -8.63 12.44 -4.80
C LEU A 70 -8.10 13.37 -5.88
N GLN A 71 -6.82 13.68 -5.82
CA GLN A 71 -6.16 14.47 -6.84
C GLN A 71 -5.50 13.55 -7.87
N ILE A 72 -5.72 13.82 -9.14
CA ILE A 72 -5.06 13.17 -10.27
C ILE A 72 -4.33 14.24 -11.07
N GLY A 73 -3.00 14.14 -11.14
CA GLY A 73 -2.16 15.18 -11.72
C GLY A 73 -0.91 14.67 -12.40
N GLY A 74 0.12 15.56 -12.41
CA GLY A 74 1.39 15.29 -13.08
C GLY A 74 1.29 15.36 -14.59
N MET A 75 1.85 14.38 -15.28
CA MET A 75 1.92 14.34 -16.74
C MET A 75 0.59 13.87 -17.36
N VAL A 76 -0.46 14.68 -17.24
CA VAL A 76 -1.79 14.44 -17.82
C VAL A 76 -2.28 15.66 -18.61
N GLU A 77 -3.15 15.44 -19.60
CA GLU A 77 -3.85 16.55 -20.30
C GLU A 77 -4.97 17.12 -19.44
N HIS A 78 -5.64 16.25 -18.67
CA HIS A 78 -6.81 16.61 -17.88
C HIS A 78 -6.56 16.29 -16.40
N PRO A 79 -5.95 17.20 -15.62
CA PRO A 79 -5.88 17.01 -14.16
C PRO A 79 -7.29 17.06 -13.57
N MET A 80 -7.51 16.23 -12.55
CA MET A 80 -8.81 16.09 -11.89
C MET A 80 -8.66 16.19 -10.38
N GLU A 81 -9.68 16.72 -9.73
CA GLU A 81 -9.89 16.64 -8.30
C GLU A 81 -11.32 16.13 -8.07
N LEU A 82 -11.44 14.96 -7.46
CA LEU A 82 -12.71 14.28 -7.26
C LEU A 82 -13.03 14.18 -5.77
N ASN A 83 -14.25 14.54 -5.39
CA ASN A 83 -14.78 14.14 -4.09
C ASN A 83 -15.22 12.67 -4.12
N TYR A 84 -15.63 12.12 -2.97
CA TYR A 84 -15.96 10.71 -2.86
C TYR A 84 -17.17 10.28 -3.69
N GLU A 85 -18.18 11.14 -3.81
CA GLU A 85 -19.39 10.90 -4.62
C GLU A 85 -19.03 10.89 -6.13
N GLU A 86 -18.28 11.91 -6.59
CA GLU A 86 -17.81 12.00 -7.98
C GLU A 86 -16.96 10.81 -8.38
N LEU A 87 -16.06 10.37 -7.50
CA LEU A 87 -15.27 9.16 -7.73
C LEU A 87 -16.16 7.93 -7.92
N ARG A 88 -17.16 7.75 -7.07
CA ARG A 88 -18.09 6.62 -7.14
C ARG A 88 -19.06 6.68 -8.30
N ALA A 89 -19.25 7.84 -8.91
CA ALA A 89 -20.05 8.01 -10.13
C ALA A 89 -19.33 7.53 -11.40
N LEU A 90 -18.00 7.33 -11.35
CA LEU A 90 -17.22 6.79 -12.46
C LEU A 90 -17.58 5.32 -12.73
N PRO A 91 -17.23 4.77 -13.93
CA PRO A 91 -17.54 3.37 -14.28
C PRO A 91 -17.00 2.38 -13.24
N GLN A 92 -17.89 1.63 -12.62
CA GLN A 92 -17.56 0.72 -11.53
C GLN A 92 -17.39 -0.70 -12.03
N VAL A 93 -16.48 -1.43 -11.41
CA VAL A 93 -16.26 -2.86 -11.62
C VAL A 93 -16.18 -3.58 -10.27
N SER A 94 -16.54 -4.87 -10.30
CA SER A 94 -16.31 -5.78 -9.18
C SER A 94 -15.36 -6.90 -9.60
N GLN A 95 -14.54 -7.35 -8.67
CA GLN A 95 -13.69 -8.53 -8.84
C GLN A 95 -13.55 -9.29 -7.55
N VAL A 96 -13.19 -10.57 -7.68
CA VAL A 96 -12.75 -11.41 -6.57
C VAL A 96 -11.28 -11.74 -6.79
N SER A 97 -10.45 -11.49 -5.79
CA SER A 97 -9.02 -11.81 -5.85
C SER A 97 -8.45 -12.08 -4.48
N ASP A 98 -7.34 -12.81 -4.45
CA ASP A 98 -6.57 -13.00 -3.23
C ASP A 98 -5.73 -11.76 -2.92
N PHE A 99 -5.42 -11.57 -1.65
CA PHE A 99 -4.47 -10.57 -1.17
C PHE A 99 -3.28 -11.28 -0.53
N HIS A 100 -2.08 -10.96 -0.98
CA HIS A 100 -0.84 -11.61 -0.53
C HIS A 100 0.07 -10.62 0.19
N CYS A 101 0.47 -10.94 1.41
CA CYS A 101 1.48 -10.17 2.12
C CYS A 101 2.86 -10.80 1.95
N VAL A 102 3.89 -9.98 1.75
CA VAL A 102 5.28 -10.43 1.66
C VAL A 102 5.76 -11.15 2.91
N THR A 103 5.11 -10.93 4.07
CA THR A 103 5.40 -11.63 5.33
C THR A 103 4.80 -13.03 5.42
N GLY A 104 4.21 -13.54 4.31
CA GLY A 104 3.85 -14.95 4.14
C GLY A 104 2.43 -15.32 4.55
N TRP A 105 1.50 -14.38 4.62
CA TRP A 105 0.07 -14.66 4.83
C TRP A 105 -0.76 -14.19 3.63
N THR A 106 -1.91 -14.81 3.45
CA THR A 106 -2.84 -14.56 2.35
C THR A 106 -4.26 -14.46 2.89
N VAL A 107 -5.07 -13.59 2.31
CA VAL A 107 -6.53 -13.58 2.45
C VAL A 107 -7.12 -13.94 1.10
N ASN A 108 -7.83 -15.06 1.03
CA ASN A 108 -8.38 -15.57 -0.22
C ASN A 108 -9.77 -15.01 -0.50
N GLY A 109 -10.08 -14.82 -1.78
CA GLY A 109 -11.43 -14.58 -2.26
C GLY A 109 -12.02 -13.24 -1.82
N VAL A 110 -11.22 -12.22 -1.61
CA VAL A 110 -11.69 -10.87 -1.24
C VAL A 110 -12.47 -10.28 -2.40
N ARG A 111 -13.68 -9.79 -2.13
CA ARG A 111 -14.53 -9.13 -3.13
C ARG A 111 -14.29 -7.63 -3.09
N TRP A 112 -13.73 -7.09 -4.16
CA TRP A 112 -13.46 -5.68 -4.32
C TRP A 112 -14.47 -5.03 -5.27
N ARG A 113 -14.83 -3.78 -5.01
CA ARG A 113 -15.57 -2.92 -5.94
C ARG A 113 -14.88 -1.55 -6.02
N GLY A 114 -14.79 -1.03 -7.26
CA GLY A 114 -14.07 0.20 -7.52
C GLY A 114 -13.96 0.53 -8.99
N LEU A 115 -12.89 1.19 -9.38
CA LEU A 115 -12.61 1.70 -10.72
C LEU A 115 -11.32 1.08 -11.26
N ARG A 116 -11.32 0.67 -12.54
CA ARG A 116 -10.07 0.25 -13.23
C ARG A 116 -9.20 1.47 -13.52
N PHE A 117 -7.89 1.31 -13.35
CA PHE A 117 -6.97 2.39 -13.71
C PHE A 117 -7.04 2.76 -15.19
N LYS A 118 -7.28 1.80 -16.09
CA LYS A 118 -7.49 2.09 -17.52
C LYS A 118 -8.59 3.14 -17.78
N ASP A 119 -9.67 3.11 -16.99
CA ASP A 119 -10.80 4.03 -17.15
C ASP A 119 -10.46 5.40 -16.57
N LEU A 120 -9.77 5.45 -15.43
CA LEU A 120 -9.24 6.69 -14.84
C LEU A 120 -8.23 7.36 -15.78
N LEU A 121 -7.30 6.58 -16.32
CA LEU A 121 -6.27 7.08 -17.25
C LEU A 121 -6.85 7.52 -18.58
N ALA A 122 -7.93 6.86 -19.07
CA ALA A 122 -8.65 7.32 -20.26
C ALA A 122 -9.27 8.72 -20.06
N ALA A 123 -9.75 9.03 -18.85
CA ALA A 123 -10.27 10.35 -18.50
C ALA A 123 -9.14 11.39 -18.31
N ALA A 124 -8.07 11.04 -17.61
CA ALA A 124 -6.95 11.94 -17.31
C ALA A 124 -6.08 12.22 -18.54
N LYS A 125 -6.01 11.29 -19.50
CA LYS A 125 -5.18 11.34 -20.72
C LYS A 125 -3.70 11.58 -20.44
N PRO A 126 -2.94 10.51 -20.17
CA PRO A 126 -1.51 10.60 -19.98
C PRO A 126 -0.79 11.33 -21.13
N LEU A 127 0.09 12.25 -20.81
CA LEU A 127 0.95 12.93 -21.80
C LEU A 127 2.02 11.97 -22.33
N PRO A 128 2.52 12.19 -23.55
CA PRO A 128 3.67 11.48 -24.07
C PRO A 128 4.87 11.61 -23.10
N GLY A 129 5.46 10.46 -22.74
CA GLY A 129 6.57 10.44 -21.78
C GLY A 129 6.16 10.18 -20.32
N ALA A 130 4.85 10.11 -20.00
CA ALA A 130 4.39 9.52 -18.75
C ALA A 130 4.59 8.00 -18.82
N HIS A 131 5.32 7.42 -17.86
CA HIS A 131 5.61 5.99 -17.83
C HIS A 131 5.25 5.31 -16.51
N ALA A 132 4.88 6.07 -15.49
CA ALA A 132 4.50 5.53 -14.19
C ALA A 132 3.45 6.39 -13.48
N LEU A 133 2.83 5.78 -12.47
CA LEU A 133 1.99 6.47 -11.49
C LEU A 133 2.71 6.46 -10.14
N GLU A 134 2.71 7.60 -9.48
CA GLU A 134 3.02 7.75 -8.08
C GLU A 134 1.70 7.82 -7.30
N PHE A 135 1.60 7.03 -6.25
CA PHE A 135 0.48 7.05 -5.31
C PHE A 135 0.94 7.67 -4.01
N VAL A 136 0.26 8.72 -3.57
CA VAL A 136 0.49 9.36 -2.28
C VAL A 136 -0.64 8.96 -1.34
N SER A 137 -0.24 8.40 -0.20
CA SER A 137 -1.16 8.05 0.88
C SER A 137 -1.38 9.21 1.84
N ALA A 138 -2.57 9.33 2.44
CA ALA A 138 -2.79 10.15 3.62
C ALA A 138 -1.93 9.70 4.81
N GLU A 139 -1.49 8.45 4.83
CA GLU A 139 -0.54 7.93 5.80
C GLU A 139 0.89 8.34 5.45
N GLN A 140 1.28 9.55 5.86
CA GLN A 140 2.64 10.03 5.59
C GLN A 140 3.71 9.29 6.42
N PRO A 141 4.89 8.97 5.83
CA PRO A 141 5.36 9.36 4.49
C PRO A 141 5.17 8.26 3.43
N TYR A 142 4.05 7.53 3.42
CA TYR A 142 3.85 6.40 2.52
C TYR A 142 3.54 6.86 1.10
N ILE A 143 4.44 6.53 0.18
CA ILE A 143 4.25 6.65 -1.28
C ILE A 143 4.62 5.32 -1.93
N ASP A 144 4.11 5.04 -3.11
CA ASP A 144 4.55 3.92 -3.94
C ASP A 144 4.29 4.19 -5.42
N TYR A 145 4.87 3.36 -6.28
CA TYR A 145 4.84 3.55 -7.73
C TYR A 145 4.40 2.29 -8.45
N LEU A 146 3.67 2.47 -9.55
CA LEU A 146 3.45 1.45 -10.58
C LEU A 146 3.90 1.99 -11.92
N THR A 147 4.48 1.15 -12.77
CA THR A 147 4.59 1.50 -14.18
C THR A 147 3.20 1.58 -14.80
N LEU A 148 3.05 2.31 -15.92
CA LEU A 148 1.77 2.35 -16.64
C LEU A 148 1.35 0.95 -17.09
N ASP A 149 2.28 0.11 -17.53
CA ASP A 149 2.00 -1.29 -17.92
C ASP A 149 1.42 -2.08 -16.74
N GLN A 150 1.98 -1.92 -15.52
CA GLN A 150 1.44 -2.56 -14.31
C GLN A 150 0.05 -2.03 -13.95
N ALA A 151 -0.17 -0.71 -14.02
CA ALA A 151 -1.46 -0.10 -13.72
C ALA A 151 -2.55 -0.49 -14.73
N MET A 152 -2.17 -0.78 -15.97
CA MET A 152 -3.08 -1.19 -17.04
C MET A 152 -3.41 -2.69 -17.03
N LEU A 153 -2.83 -3.47 -16.14
CA LEU A 153 -3.23 -4.87 -15.96
C LEU A 153 -4.72 -4.97 -15.64
N ARG A 154 -5.32 -6.05 -16.13
CA ARG A 154 -6.78 -6.23 -16.14
C ARG A 154 -7.43 -6.12 -14.77
N ASP A 155 -6.75 -6.58 -13.73
CA ASP A 155 -7.26 -6.74 -12.36
C ASP A 155 -6.71 -5.70 -11.38
N VAL A 156 -5.94 -4.73 -11.86
CA VAL A 156 -5.48 -3.61 -11.06
C VAL A 156 -6.55 -2.54 -10.99
N MET A 157 -6.88 -2.08 -9.77
CA MET A 157 -7.98 -1.16 -9.56
C MET A 157 -7.76 -0.25 -8.35
N LEU A 158 -8.49 0.85 -8.33
CA LEU A 158 -8.73 1.69 -7.16
C LEU A 158 -10.05 1.24 -6.53
N ALA A 159 -10.00 0.64 -5.34
CA ALA A 159 -11.17 0.07 -4.67
C ALA A 159 -11.66 0.96 -3.53
N TRP A 160 -12.98 1.01 -3.33
CA TRP A 160 -13.65 1.71 -2.21
C TRP A 160 -14.64 0.84 -1.44
N GLU A 161 -14.88 -0.41 -1.91
CA GLU A 161 -15.66 -1.40 -1.17
C GLU A 161 -14.87 -2.72 -1.09
N MET A 162 -15.05 -3.41 0.01
CA MET A 162 -14.51 -4.75 0.30
C MET A 162 -15.61 -5.63 0.88
N ASP A 163 -15.83 -6.82 0.32
CA ASP A 163 -16.84 -7.80 0.74
C ASP A 163 -18.28 -7.27 0.78
N GLY A 164 -18.59 -6.26 -0.03
CA GLY A 164 -19.91 -5.66 -0.19
C GLY A 164 -20.18 -4.46 0.71
N GLU A 165 -19.20 -4.04 1.51
CA GLU A 165 -19.30 -2.90 2.42
C GLU A 165 -18.24 -1.84 2.04
N PRO A 166 -18.46 -0.55 2.34
CA PRO A 166 -17.43 0.46 2.25
C PRO A 166 -16.16 0.05 3.00
N LEU A 167 -14.99 0.45 2.49
CA LEU A 167 -13.73 0.17 3.16
C LEU A 167 -13.74 0.70 4.60
N LEU A 168 -13.28 -0.14 5.53
CA LEU A 168 -12.99 0.30 6.89
C LEU A 168 -11.69 1.10 6.92
N GLN A 169 -11.49 1.89 7.97
CA GLN A 169 -10.30 2.72 8.18
C GLN A 169 -9.01 1.88 8.04
N GLU A 170 -8.92 0.74 8.73
CA GLU A 170 -7.75 -0.15 8.71
C GLU A 170 -7.48 -0.77 7.33
N HIS A 171 -8.47 -0.83 6.48
CA HIS A 171 -8.35 -1.34 5.11
C HIS A 171 -8.06 -0.25 4.07
N GLY A 172 -7.98 1.02 4.48
CA GLY A 172 -7.58 2.13 3.62
C GLY A 172 -8.74 2.99 3.13
N ALA A 173 -9.81 3.18 3.94
CA ALA A 173 -10.89 4.10 3.60
C ALA A 173 -10.39 5.52 3.31
N PRO A 174 -10.96 6.22 2.31
CA PRO A 174 -12.08 5.78 1.48
C PRO A 174 -11.67 4.94 0.27
N VAL A 175 -10.40 4.98 -0.16
CA VAL A 175 -9.94 4.27 -1.35
C VAL A 175 -8.53 3.71 -1.18
N ARG A 176 -8.30 2.58 -1.84
CA ARG A 176 -7.01 1.91 -1.88
C ARG A 176 -6.68 1.36 -3.26
N VAL A 177 -5.40 1.20 -3.54
CA VAL A 177 -4.94 0.41 -4.69
C VAL A 177 -5.10 -1.08 -4.38
N VAL A 178 -5.54 -1.85 -5.37
CA VAL A 178 -5.60 -3.32 -5.35
C VAL A 178 -4.88 -3.88 -6.56
N ILE A 179 -3.83 -4.67 -6.30
CA ILE A 179 -2.99 -5.34 -7.30
C ILE A 179 -2.85 -6.81 -6.89
N PRO A 180 -3.71 -7.71 -7.36
CA PRO A 180 -3.74 -9.09 -6.90
C PRO A 180 -2.45 -9.87 -7.10
N GLU A 181 -1.74 -9.60 -8.19
CA GLU A 181 -0.49 -10.29 -8.54
C GLU A 181 0.75 -9.78 -7.80
N MET A 182 0.63 -8.71 -7.02
CA MET A 182 1.74 -8.12 -6.26
C MET A 182 1.51 -8.19 -4.75
N TYR A 183 2.61 -8.26 -4.01
CA TYR A 183 2.55 -8.21 -2.56
C TYR A 183 1.93 -6.92 -2.03
N GLY A 184 1.28 -7.03 -0.87
CA GLY A 184 0.42 -6.01 -0.28
C GLY A 184 1.06 -4.64 -0.04
N TYR A 185 2.39 -4.53 0.01
CA TYR A 185 3.03 -3.23 0.14
C TYR A 185 2.92 -2.35 -1.11
N LYS A 186 2.65 -2.94 -2.29
CA LYS A 186 2.29 -2.18 -3.51
C LYS A 186 0.83 -1.71 -3.50
N ASN A 187 0.00 -2.28 -2.65
CA ASN A 187 -1.43 -1.99 -2.56
C ASN A 187 -1.68 -0.80 -1.62
N VAL A 188 -1.32 0.41 -2.05
CA VAL A 188 -1.37 1.64 -1.26
C VAL A 188 -2.77 1.86 -0.67
N LYS A 189 -2.85 2.08 0.65
CA LYS A 189 -4.06 2.43 1.40
C LYS A 189 -4.20 3.95 1.52
N TRP A 190 -5.42 4.44 1.79
CA TRP A 190 -5.72 5.86 2.04
C TRP A 190 -5.17 6.78 0.95
N VAL A 191 -5.44 6.43 -0.32
CA VAL A 191 -4.92 7.20 -1.46
C VAL A 191 -5.59 8.57 -1.52
N GLU A 192 -4.79 9.64 -1.58
CA GLU A 192 -5.26 11.01 -1.77
C GLU A 192 -4.77 11.63 -3.09
N GLN A 193 -3.64 11.12 -3.63
CA GLN A 193 -3.09 11.69 -4.83
C GLN A 193 -2.51 10.59 -5.74
N ILE A 194 -2.70 10.77 -7.04
CA ILE A 194 -2.15 9.94 -8.10
C ILE A 194 -1.47 10.87 -9.10
N GLU A 195 -0.15 10.80 -9.18
CA GLU A 195 0.64 11.62 -10.09
C GLU A 195 1.20 10.76 -11.22
N LEU A 196 0.96 11.19 -12.46
CA LEU A 196 1.64 10.57 -13.60
C LEU A 196 3.03 11.18 -13.75
N VAL A 197 4.03 10.31 -13.80
CA VAL A 197 5.45 10.70 -13.80
C VAL A 197 6.23 10.04 -14.94
N ALA A 198 7.33 10.66 -15.33
CA ALA A 198 8.18 10.15 -16.42
C ALA A 198 8.88 8.84 -16.06
N ARG A 199 9.15 8.59 -14.79
CA ARG A 199 9.81 7.37 -14.31
C ARG A 199 9.32 7.07 -12.88
N PRO A 200 9.17 5.77 -12.52
CA PRO A 200 8.89 5.42 -11.13
C PRO A 200 10.07 5.82 -10.25
N GLY A 201 9.76 6.32 -9.06
CA GLY A 201 10.71 6.46 -7.96
C GLY A 201 10.81 5.17 -7.15
N ALA A 202 11.43 5.26 -5.98
CA ALA A 202 11.40 4.21 -4.97
C ALA A 202 10.29 4.51 -3.96
N GLY A 203 9.35 3.59 -3.80
CA GLY A 203 8.30 3.65 -2.81
C GLY A 203 8.81 3.52 -1.38
N TYR A 204 7.92 3.68 -0.42
CA TYR A 204 8.28 3.66 1.01
C TYR A 204 9.07 2.40 1.43
N TRP A 205 8.62 1.21 1.01
CA TRP A 205 9.29 -0.04 1.35
C TRP A 205 10.49 -0.34 0.45
N GLU A 206 10.47 0.11 -0.80
CA GLU A 206 11.60 -0.01 -1.73
C GLU A 206 12.82 0.77 -1.25
N GLN A 207 12.63 1.96 -0.68
CA GLN A 207 13.69 2.72 0.01
C GLN A 207 14.28 1.96 1.22
N ARG A 208 13.63 0.89 1.68
CA ARG A 208 14.03 0.00 2.78
C ARG A 208 14.47 -1.37 2.31
N GLY A 209 14.78 -1.51 1.01
CA GLY A 209 15.33 -2.72 0.41
C GLY A 209 14.29 -3.74 -0.05
N TYR A 210 13.01 -3.36 -0.20
CA TYR A 210 12.01 -4.22 -0.82
C TYR A 210 12.06 -4.11 -2.35
N ASP A 211 11.64 -5.17 -3.04
CA ASP A 211 11.65 -5.25 -4.49
C ASP A 211 10.57 -4.34 -5.12
N ALA A 212 10.95 -3.48 -6.06
CA ALA A 212 10.00 -2.69 -6.84
C ALA A 212 9.06 -3.57 -7.70
N ASN A 213 9.54 -4.75 -8.13
CA ASN A 213 8.79 -5.75 -8.88
C ASN A 213 8.22 -6.82 -7.95
N ALA A 214 7.33 -6.45 -7.10
CA ALA A 214 6.76 -7.21 -5.99
C ALA A 214 5.86 -8.40 -6.39
N TRP A 215 6.12 -9.05 -7.52
CA TRP A 215 5.28 -10.14 -8.05
C TRP A 215 5.22 -11.34 -7.10
N VAL A 216 4.02 -11.76 -6.75
CA VAL A 216 3.78 -12.91 -5.89
C VAL A 216 4.39 -14.17 -6.49
N GLY A 217 5.19 -14.88 -5.70
CA GLY A 217 5.86 -16.12 -6.11
C GLY A 217 7.06 -15.94 -7.06
N ARG A 218 7.35 -14.72 -7.53
CA ARG A 218 8.54 -14.41 -8.35
C ARG A 218 9.54 -13.56 -7.60
N SER A 219 9.07 -12.66 -6.76
CA SER A 219 9.87 -11.87 -5.85
C SER A 219 9.89 -12.51 -4.46
N ASN A 220 11.04 -12.43 -3.77
CA ASN A 220 11.15 -12.78 -2.35
C ASN A 220 10.82 -11.59 -1.44
N GLY A 221 10.40 -10.46 -2.01
CA GLY A 221 10.11 -9.22 -1.33
C GLY A 221 11.33 -8.34 -1.08
N TYR A 222 12.50 -8.71 -1.59
CA TYR A 222 13.75 -7.92 -1.48
C TYR A 222 14.33 -7.67 -2.87
N GLY A 223 14.81 -6.45 -3.09
CA GLY A 223 15.54 -6.03 -4.28
C GLY A 223 17.03 -6.41 -4.23
#